data_1a8c145d99a5432d1ced8571986f82e5
#
_entry.id   1a8c145d99a5432d1ced8571986f82e5
#
_cell.length_a   1.000
_cell.length_b   1.000
_cell.length_c   1.000
_cell.angle_alpha   90.00
_cell.angle_beta   90.00
_cell.angle_gamma   90.00
#
_symmetry.space_group_name_H-M   'P 1'
#
loop_
_entity.id
_entity.type
_entity.pdbx_description
1 polymer ?
#
loop_
_entity_poly.entity_id
_entity_poly.type
_entity_poly.pdbx_seq_one_letter_code
_entity_poly.pdbx_strand_id
1 'polypeptide(L)'
;MFNGDTTVSNDLTVSGDVVISSDARLKSNIESLGSTLPKLLQIDGKSYEIKGKQKIGVLAQEIKEVFPELVSEDDNEMLAVNYQGLVPVLINALKEQDAKMKEQEKKINRLEKILLKLNENYED
;
A
#
# COMPACT_ATOMS: atom_id res chain seq x y z
N MET A 1 -8.22 -27.02 16.15
CA MET A 1 -8.08 -26.33 14.86
C MET A 1 -9.42 -25.75 14.43
N PHE A 2 -9.45 -24.49 14.04
CA PHE A 2 -10.65 -23.87 13.47
C PHE A 2 -10.65 -24.10 11.95
N ASN A 3 -11.76 -24.59 11.40
CA ASN A 3 -11.87 -24.91 9.98
C ASN A 3 -12.76 -23.96 9.19
N GLY A 4 -13.00 -22.78 9.69
CA GLY A 4 -13.81 -21.79 9.01
C GLY A 4 -13.40 -20.41 9.43
N ASP A 5 -14.25 -19.45 9.10
CA ASP A 5 -13.99 -18.07 9.48
C ASP A 5 -14.19 -17.90 10.98
N THR A 6 -13.36 -17.08 11.57
CA THR A 6 -13.44 -16.75 13.00
C THR A 6 -13.56 -15.25 13.13
N THR A 7 -14.54 -14.80 13.90
CA THR A 7 -14.76 -13.38 14.18
C THR A 7 -14.43 -13.10 15.63
N VAL A 8 -13.59 -12.08 15.84
CA VAL A 8 -13.28 -11.57 17.18
C VAL A 8 -13.86 -10.16 17.26
N SER A 9 -14.80 -9.94 18.17
CA SER A 9 -15.55 -8.68 18.24
C SER A 9 -14.79 -7.53 18.90
N ASN A 10 -13.74 -7.85 19.61
CA ASN A 10 -12.85 -6.84 20.23
C ASN A 10 -11.42 -7.07 19.77
N ASP A 11 -10.46 -6.83 20.63
CA ASP A 11 -9.05 -6.94 20.28
C ASP A 11 -8.61 -8.41 20.20
N LEU A 12 -7.71 -8.68 19.28
CA LEU A 12 -7.01 -9.95 19.19
C LEU A 12 -5.52 -9.69 19.43
N THR A 13 -4.97 -10.28 20.49
CA THR A 13 -3.54 -10.21 20.78
C THR A 13 -2.90 -11.57 20.49
N VAL A 14 -1.88 -11.59 19.66
CA VAL A 14 -1.13 -12.79 19.32
C VAL A 14 0.29 -12.62 19.86
N SER A 15 0.71 -13.51 20.78
CA SER A 15 2.05 -13.39 21.37
C SER A 15 3.17 -13.91 20.49
N GLY A 16 2.84 -14.62 19.42
CA GLY A 16 3.81 -15.07 18.42
C GLY A 16 3.55 -14.45 17.07
N ASP A 17 3.92 -15.13 16.01
CA ASP A 17 3.71 -14.66 14.65
C ASP A 17 2.29 -14.94 14.16
N VAL A 18 1.81 -14.09 13.27
CA VAL A 18 0.60 -14.34 12.49
C VAL A 18 1.05 -14.84 11.13
N VAL A 19 0.83 -16.13 10.85
CA VAL A 19 1.25 -16.78 9.62
C VAL A 19 0.02 -17.07 8.77
N ILE A 20 0.05 -16.57 7.53
CA ILE A 20 -1.09 -16.67 6.62
C ILE A 20 -0.69 -17.52 5.42
N SER A 21 -1.54 -18.50 5.08
CA SER A 21 -1.33 -19.37 3.92
C SER A 21 -1.34 -18.53 2.64
N SER A 22 -0.28 -18.64 1.85
CA SER A 22 -0.11 -17.86 0.63
C SER A 22 0.58 -18.64 -0.50
N ASP A 23 0.50 -19.96 -0.44
CA ASP A 23 1.09 -20.84 -1.44
C ASP A 23 0.38 -20.63 -2.79
N ALA A 24 1.17 -20.53 -3.88
CA ALA A 24 0.63 -20.34 -5.23
C ALA A 24 -0.35 -21.44 -5.62
N ARG A 25 -0.17 -22.64 -5.08
CA ARG A 25 -1.05 -23.80 -5.38
C ARG A 25 -2.48 -23.59 -4.89
N LEU A 26 -2.70 -22.68 -3.93
CA LEU A 26 -4.03 -22.34 -3.42
C LEU A 26 -4.72 -21.27 -4.23
N LYS A 27 -4.03 -20.69 -5.20
CA LYS A 27 -4.47 -19.50 -5.94
C LYS A 27 -4.63 -19.83 -7.42
N SER A 28 -5.53 -19.12 -8.08
CA SER A 28 -5.76 -19.26 -9.52
C SER A 28 -5.79 -17.88 -10.17
N ASN A 29 -5.58 -17.86 -11.48
CA ASN A 29 -5.59 -16.62 -12.27
C ASN A 29 -4.64 -15.57 -11.69
N ILE A 30 -3.42 -15.99 -11.37
CA ILE A 30 -2.41 -15.14 -10.74
C ILE A 30 -1.91 -14.13 -11.77
N GLU A 31 -2.07 -12.84 -11.45
CA GLU A 31 -1.61 -11.73 -12.27
C GLU A 31 -0.92 -10.71 -11.40
N SER A 32 0.00 -9.95 -12.00
CA SER A 32 0.58 -8.81 -11.30
C SER A 32 -0.49 -7.78 -10.98
N LEU A 33 -0.43 -7.20 -9.80
CA LEU A 33 -1.31 -6.11 -9.42
C LEU A 33 -1.03 -4.85 -10.26
N GLY A 34 0.16 -4.77 -10.84
CA GLY A 34 0.57 -3.64 -11.68
C GLY A 34 0.80 -2.36 -10.90
N SER A 35 0.45 -1.24 -11.52
CA SER A 35 0.63 0.09 -10.93
C SER A 35 -0.38 0.33 -9.79
N THR A 36 0.11 0.68 -8.62
CA THR A 36 -0.73 0.96 -7.45
C THR A 36 -0.49 2.33 -6.86
N LEU A 37 0.61 3.00 -7.21
CA LEU A 37 0.97 4.28 -6.61
C LEU A 37 -0.11 5.36 -6.77
N PRO A 38 -0.69 5.59 -7.98
CA PRO A 38 -1.72 6.61 -8.11
C PRO A 38 -2.95 6.36 -7.24
N LYS A 39 -3.37 5.10 -7.11
CA LYS A 39 -4.49 4.72 -6.23
C LYS A 39 -4.13 4.88 -4.76
N LEU A 40 -2.91 4.46 -4.40
CA LEU A 40 -2.43 4.58 -3.02
C LEU A 40 -2.42 6.03 -2.57
N LEU A 41 -2.04 6.95 -3.45
CA LEU A 41 -1.98 8.37 -3.13
C LEU A 41 -3.37 9.01 -2.90
N GLN A 42 -4.43 8.31 -3.22
CA GLN A 42 -5.80 8.75 -2.94
C GLN A 42 -6.28 8.33 -1.54
N ILE A 43 -5.50 7.50 -0.86
CA ILE A 43 -5.80 7.04 0.49
C ILE A 43 -5.03 7.91 1.47
N ASP A 44 -5.68 8.26 2.57
CA ASP A 44 -5.05 9.04 3.63
C ASP A 44 -5.09 8.27 4.95
N GLY A 45 -3.98 8.27 5.65
CA GLY A 45 -3.92 7.72 7.00
C GLY A 45 -4.67 8.66 7.95
N LYS A 46 -5.53 8.10 8.79
CA LYS A 46 -6.40 8.87 9.67
C LYS A 46 -6.08 8.62 11.13
N SER A 47 -6.27 9.65 11.91
CA SER A 47 -6.36 9.55 13.36
C SER A 47 -7.85 9.71 13.71
N TYR A 48 -8.37 8.85 14.55
CA TYR A 48 -9.79 8.85 14.91
C TYR A 48 -10.00 8.32 16.31
N GLU A 49 -11.22 8.48 16.81
CA GLU A 49 -11.60 7.96 18.12
C GLU A 49 -12.65 6.86 17.98
N ILE A 50 -12.48 5.79 18.74
CA ILE A 50 -13.48 4.75 18.94
C ILE A 50 -13.63 4.56 20.43
N LYS A 51 -14.86 4.74 20.94
CA LYS A 51 -15.20 4.55 22.37
C LYS A 51 -14.24 5.33 23.29
N GLY A 52 -13.90 6.55 22.89
CA GLY A 52 -13.04 7.43 23.68
C GLY A 52 -11.55 7.12 23.58
N LYS A 53 -11.15 6.15 22.76
CA LYS A 53 -9.74 5.82 22.57
C LYS A 53 -9.25 6.36 21.23
N GLN A 54 -8.07 6.99 21.24
CA GLN A 54 -7.41 7.50 20.05
C GLN A 54 -6.77 6.36 19.27
N LYS A 55 -7.05 6.30 17.98
CA LYS A 55 -6.55 5.25 17.10
C LYS A 55 -6.06 5.82 15.78
N ILE A 56 -5.27 5.02 15.07
CA ILE A 56 -4.75 5.36 13.76
C ILE A 56 -5.12 4.22 12.80
N GLY A 57 -5.57 4.58 11.61
CA GLY A 57 -5.92 3.60 10.59
C GLY A 57 -6.39 4.27 9.31
N VAL A 58 -7.16 3.53 8.53
CA VAL A 58 -7.73 4.02 7.28
C VAL A 58 -9.24 3.93 7.33
N LEU A 59 -9.92 4.69 6.49
CA LEU A 59 -11.37 4.61 6.33
C LEU A 59 -11.71 3.59 5.25
N ALA A 60 -12.57 2.63 5.59
CA ALA A 60 -13.00 1.60 4.65
C ALA A 60 -13.65 2.21 3.40
N GLN A 61 -14.35 3.32 3.55
CA GLN A 61 -15.00 4.03 2.44
C GLN A 61 -13.98 4.52 1.41
N GLU A 62 -12.84 5.03 1.86
CA GLU A 62 -11.76 5.47 0.95
C GLU A 62 -11.09 4.29 0.25
N ILE A 63 -10.85 3.21 0.99
CA ILE A 63 -10.24 1.99 0.42
C ILE A 63 -11.18 1.39 -0.63
N LYS A 64 -12.47 1.36 -0.39
CA LYS A 64 -13.46 0.79 -1.30
C LYS A 64 -13.44 1.46 -2.68
N GLU A 65 -13.19 2.74 -2.74
CA GLU A 65 -13.14 3.49 -3.99
C GLU A 65 -11.98 3.06 -4.90
N VAL A 66 -10.85 2.66 -4.33
CA VAL A 66 -9.64 2.35 -5.10
C VAL A 66 -9.27 0.87 -5.07
N PHE A 67 -9.57 0.17 -3.99
CA PHE A 67 -9.29 -1.27 -3.82
C PHE A 67 -10.51 -1.97 -3.20
N PRO A 68 -11.62 -2.08 -3.94
CA PRO A 68 -12.83 -2.71 -3.39
C PRO A 68 -12.61 -4.16 -2.94
N GLU A 69 -11.62 -4.86 -3.51
CA GLU A 69 -11.27 -6.23 -3.14
C GLU A 69 -10.82 -6.35 -1.68
N LEU A 70 -10.36 -5.26 -1.07
CA LEU A 70 -9.89 -5.23 0.32
C LEU A 70 -10.99 -4.89 1.31
N VAL A 71 -12.21 -4.65 0.85
CA VAL A 71 -13.30 -4.22 1.72
C VAL A 71 -14.41 -5.26 1.71
N SER A 72 -14.85 -5.63 2.89
CA SER A 72 -16.01 -6.50 3.08
C SER A 72 -17.10 -5.75 3.82
N GLU A 73 -18.32 -6.23 3.71
CA GLU A 73 -19.49 -5.62 4.31
C GLU A 73 -20.24 -6.69 5.10
N ASP A 74 -20.63 -6.36 6.33
CA ASP A 74 -21.42 -7.28 7.15
C ASP A 74 -22.92 -7.09 6.91
N ASP A 75 -23.74 -7.83 7.64
CA ASP A 75 -25.21 -7.82 7.50
C ASP A 75 -25.84 -6.46 7.87
N ASN A 76 -25.11 -5.63 8.61
CA ASN A 76 -25.54 -4.29 9.03
C ASN A 76 -24.96 -3.19 8.13
N GLU A 77 -24.42 -3.56 6.96
CA GLU A 77 -23.78 -2.64 6.03
C GLU A 77 -22.54 -1.94 6.59
N MET A 78 -21.96 -2.46 7.68
CA MET A 78 -20.72 -1.95 8.22
C MET A 78 -19.52 -2.50 7.44
N LEU A 79 -18.62 -1.62 7.07
CA LEU A 79 -17.47 -1.96 6.24
C LEU A 79 -16.26 -2.32 7.09
N ALA A 80 -15.49 -3.30 6.59
CA ALA A 80 -14.23 -3.74 7.19
C ALA A 80 -13.16 -3.81 6.13
N VAL A 81 -11.91 -3.60 6.54
CA VAL A 81 -10.76 -3.58 5.64
C VAL A 81 -9.85 -4.77 5.94
N ASN A 82 -9.44 -5.46 4.87
CA ASN A 82 -8.36 -6.44 4.96
C ASN A 82 -7.04 -5.67 4.92
N TYR A 83 -6.53 -5.27 6.09
CA TYR A 83 -5.31 -4.45 6.19
C TYR A 83 -4.08 -5.13 5.62
N GLN A 84 -3.96 -6.44 5.77
CA GLN A 84 -2.80 -7.15 5.23
C GLN A 84 -2.74 -7.13 3.70
N GLY A 85 -3.90 -6.98 3.05
CA GLY A 85 -3.98 -6.84 1.60
C GLY A 85 -3.36 -5.54 1.09
N LEU A 86 -3.10 -4.58 1.96
CA LEU A 86 -2.39 -3.36 1.61
C LEU A 86 -0.89 -3.60 1.43
N VAL A 87 -0.35 -4.70 1.94
CA VAL A 87 1.08 -5.01 1.79
C VAL A 87 1.49 -5.10 0.31
N PRO A 88 0.84 -5.91 -0.54
CA PRO A 88 1.21 -5.96 -1.95
C PRO A 88 0.96 -4.64 -2.69
N VAL A 89 -0.03 -3.86 -2.27
CA VAL A 89 -0.26 -2.51 -2.81
C VAL A 89 0.94 -1.62 -2.54
N LEU A 90 1.46 -1.66 -1.31
CA LEU A 90 2.64 -0.89 -0.91
C LEU A 90 3.91 -1.38 -1.60
N ILE A 91 4.06 -2.70 -1.79
CA ILE A 91 5.20 -3.28 -2.51
C ILE A 91 5.29 -2.70 -3.93
N ASN A 92 4.18 -2.73 -4.67
CA ASN A 92 4.16 -2.24 -6.05
C ASN A 92 4.31 -0.73 -6.13
N ALA A 93 3.70 0.01 -5.19
CA ALA A 93 3.84 1.46 -5.12
C ALA A 93 5.30 1.86 -4.86
N LEU A 94 5.98 1.15 -3.97
CA LEU A 94 7.38 1.40 -3.66
C LEU A 94 8.28 1.13 -4.86
N LYS A 95 8.01 0.07 -5.62
CA LYS A 95 8.73 -0.23 -6.85
C LYS A 95 8.55 0.86 -7.90
N GLU A 96 7.34 1.37 -8.07
CA GLU A 96 7.06 2.50 -8.97
C GLU A 96 7.84 3.75 -8.55
N GLN A 97 7.82 4.04 -7.26
CA GLN A 97 8.53 5.18 -6.70
C GLN A 97 10.03 5.07 -6.96
N ASP A 98 10.59 3.88 -6.74
CA ASP A 98 12.01 3.62 -7.00
C ASP A 98 12.37 3.83 -8.48
N ALA A 99 11.53 3.33 -9.39
CA ALA A 99 11.74 3.52 -10.83
C ALA A 99 11.72 5.00 -11.23
N LYS A 100 10.80 5.77 -10.64
CA LYS A 100 10.72 7.22 -10.89
C LYS A 100 11.94 7.95 -10.36
N MET A 101 12.44 7.55 -9.19
CA MET A 101 13.64 8.13 -8.60
C MET A 101 14.86 7.86 -9.47
N LYS A 102 15.01 6.66 -10.01
CA LYS A 102 16.10 6.30 -10.90
C LYS A 102 16.06 7.10 -12.21
N GLU A 103 14.88 7.32 -12.76
CA GLU A 103 14.70 8.18 -13.94
C GLU A 103 15.11 9.61 -13.64
N GLN A 104 14.72 10.13 -12.49
CA GLN A 104 15.10 11.48 -12.04
C GLN A 104 16.61 11.60 -11.84
N GLU A 105 17.26 10.59 -11.28
CA GLU A 105 18.72 10.55 -11.13
C GLU A 105 19.43 10.66 -12.47
N LYS A 106 18.95 9.94 -13.49
CA LYS A 106 19.49 10.03 -14.85
C LYS A 106 19.35 11.43 -15.41
N LYS A 107 18.22 12.09 -15.20
CA LYS A 107 17.98 13.45 -15.65
C LYS A 107 18.89 14.44 -14.93
N ILE A 108 19.06 14.27 -13.64
CA ILE A 108 19.96 15.12 -12.84
C ILE A 108 21.40 14.97 -13.34
N ASN A 109 21.86 13.75 -13.57
CA ASN A 109 23.20 13.48 -14.08
C ASN A 109 23.44 14.12 -15.45
N ARG A 110 22.44 14.06 -16.34
CA ARG A 110 22.53 14.72 -17.66
C ARG A 110 22.60 16.22 -17.52
N LEU A 111 21.79 16.80 -16.65
CA LEU A 111 21.78 18.26 -16.40
C LEU A 111 23.09 18.70 -15.78
N GLU A 112 23.66 17.94 -14.86
CA GLU A 112 24.97 18.23 -14.28
C GLU A 112 26.08 18.26 -15.35
N LYS A 113 26.07 17.28 -16.26
CA LYS A 113 27.03 17.24 -17.37
C LYS A 113 26.88 18.44 -18.31
N ILE A 114 25.64 18.84 -18.58
CA ILE A 114 25.36 20.01 -19.41
C ILE A 114 25.87 21.27 -18.74
N LEU A 115 25.63 21.41 -17.43
CA LEU A 115 26.09 22.57 -16.65
C LEU A 115 27.61 22.64 -16.62
N LEU A 116 28.30 21.50 -16.47
CA LEU A 116 29.75 21.44 -16.50
C LEU A 116 30.29 21.89 -17.84
N LYS A 117 29.69 21.48 -18.94
CA LYS A 117 30.12 21.89 -20.31
C LYS A 117 29.89 23.38 -20.53
N LEU A 118 28.76 23.92 -20.07
CA LEU A 118 28.51 25.34 -20.18
C LEU A 118 29.50 26.16 -19.36
N ASN A 119 29.87 25.67 -18.19
CA ASN A 119 30.82 26.33 -17.31
C ASN A 119 32.23 26.35 -17.96
N GLU A 120 32.63 25.24 -18.57
CA GLU A 120 33.92 25.13 -19.33
C GLU A 120 33.99 26.15 -20.46
N ASN A 121 32.85 26.41 -21.14
CA ASN A 121 32.78 27.37 -22.24
C ASN A 121 32.89 28.81 -21.77
N TYR A 122 32.60 29.10 -20.50
CA TYR A 122 32.66 30.44 -19.93
C TYR A 122 33.95 30.79 -19.20
N GLU A 123 34.85 29.81 -19.00
CA GLU A 123 36.09 29.98 -18.24
C GLU A 123 37.30 30.37 -19.09
N ASP A 124 37.10 30.74 -20.32
CA ASP A 124 38.19 31.21 -21.19
C ASP A 124 38.54 32.70 -20.98
#